data_7ab19a008a4093c8454fa4b79ecf5006
#
_entry.id   7ab19a008a4093c8454fa4b79ecf5006
#
_cell.length_a   1.000
_cell.length_b   1.000
_cell.length_c   1.000
_cell.angle_alpha   90.00
_cell.angle_beta   90.00
_cell.angle_gamma   90.00
#
_symmetry.space_group_name_H-M   'P 1'
#
loop_
_entity.id
_entity.type
_entity.pdbx_description
1 polymer ?
#
loop_
_entity_poly.entity_id
_entity_poly.type
_entity_poly.pdbx_seq_one_letter_code
_entity_poly.pdbx_strand_id
1 'polypeptide(L)'
;LDMGICEVLLPLTDSPSIEVQGNSAAALGNLSSKADDYAPFNAVWDTPAGGLHGYLVRFLESEDTTFQHIAVWTLIQLLESGNHELEQHIRDSPHLLDVVRQLQSRIGAFESEHEQADTSTAADTSGQDVSPEREIAALSRRIEEILFEESDDGTSDAK
;
A
#
# COMPACT_ATOMS: atom_id res chain seq x y z
N LEU A 1 15.05 -16.60 -0.27
CA LEU A 1 14.33 -16.02 0.85
C LEU A 1 14.01 -17.09 1.86
N ASP A 2 14.49 -16.93 3.06
CA ASP A 2 14.17 -17.81 4.17
C ASP A 2 12.73 -17.50 4.62
N MET A 3 11.85 -18.49 4.60
CA MET A 3 10.43 -18.35 4.97
C MET A 3 10.23 -17.72 6.35
N GLY A 4 11.18 -17.90 7.26
CA GLY A 4 11.09 -17.37 8.62
C GLY A 4 11.22 -15.86 8.75
N ILE A 5 11.70 -15.14 7.73
CA ILE A 5 11.95 -13.69 7.86
C ILE A 5 10.64 -12.89 7.90
N CYS A 6 9.64 -13.25 7.10
CA CYS A 6 8.34 -12.60 7.16
C CYS A 6 7.64 -12.83 8.50
N GLU A 7 7.75 -14.05 9.06
CA GLU A 7 7.21 -14.40 10.37
C GLU A 7 7.86 -13.62 11.51
N VAL A 8 9.14 -13.27 11.37
CA VAL A 8 9.87 -12.45 12.36
C VAL A 8 9.52 -10.97 12.23
N LEU A 9 9.45 -10.45 11.00
CA LEU A 9 9.22 -9.02 10.77
C LEU A 9 7.78 -8.59 11.06
N LEU A 10 6.79 -9.43 10.77
CA LEU A 10 5.38 -9.07 10.96
C LEU A 10 5.03 -8.68 12.39
N PRO A 11 5.37 -9.44 13.43
CA PRO A 11 5.09 -9.02 14.81
C PRO A 11 5.79 -7.71 15.19
N LEU A 12 6.94 -7.43 14.60
CA LEU A 12 7.68 -6.19 14.85
C LEU A 12 7.00 -4.96 14.28
N THR A 13 6.12 -5.11 13.29
CA THR A 13 5.29 -3.99 12.78
C THR A 13 4.26 -3.53 13.80
N ASP A 14 4.04 -4.27 14.87
CA ASP A 14 3.16 -3.91 15.99
C ASP A 14 3.94 -3.65 17.28
N SER A 15 5.23 -3.39 17.20
CA SER A 15 6.09 -3.08 18.33
C SER A 15 5.66 -1.78 19.03
N PRO A 16 5.84 -1.66 20.35
CA PRO A 16 5.66 -0.38 21.05
C PRO A 16 6.60 0.72 20.57
N SER A 17 7.70 0.38 19.91
CA SER A 17 8.64 1.36 19.34
C SER A 17 8.26 1.70 17.89
N ILE A 18 8.00 2.97 17.65
CA ILE A 18 7.69 3.50 16.31
C ILE A 18 8.84 3.22 15.32
N GLU A 19 10.07 3.34 15.78
CA GLU A 19 11.24 3.04 14.94
C GLU A 19 11.27 1.57 14.50
N VAL A 20 10.96 0.67 15.43
CA VAL A 20 10.91 -0.78 15.12
C VAL A 20 9.77 -1.07 14.15
N GLN A 21 8.60 -0.48 14.37
CA GLN A 21 7.47 -0.59 13.44
C GLN A 21 7.85 -0.16 12.03
N GLY A 22 8.40 1.04 11.89
CA GLY A 22 8.77 1.61 10.59
C GLY A 22 9.86 0.80 9.89
N ASN A 23 10.91 0.42 10.61
CA ASN A 23 12.02 -0.34 10.04
C ASN A 23 11.58 -1.75 9.60
N SER A 24 10.75 -2.41 10.39
CA SER A 24 10.23 -3.73 10.05
C SER A 24 9.31 -3.69 8.83
N ALA A 25 8.45 -2.68 8.76
CA ALA A 25 7.57 -2.46 7.63
C ALA A 25 8.35 -2.14 6.35
N ALA A 26 9.35 -1.27 6.43
CA ALA A 26 10.23 -0.95 5.31
C ALA A 26 10.99 -2.19 4.82
N ALA A 27 11.44 -3.04 5.75
CA ALA A 27 12.10 -4.29 5.40
C ALA A 27 11.14 -5.24 4.65
N LEU A 28 9.89 -5.37 5.11
CA LEU A 28 8.87 -6.18 4.41
C LEU A 28 8.59 -5.63 2.99
N GLY A 29 8.48 -4.31 2.85
CA GLY A 29 8.32 -3.66 1.56
C GLY A 29 9.49 -3.95 0.61
N ASN A 30 10.72 -3.82 1.10
CA ASN A 30 11.91 -4.11 0.32
C ASN A 30 11.97 -5.59 -0.09
N LEU A 31 11.59 -6.50 0.79
CA LEU A 31 11.51 -7.91 0.46
C LEU A 31 10.47 -8.18 -0.63
N SER A 32 9.30 -7.55 -0.54
CA SER A 32 8.25 -7.71 -1.54
C SER A 32 8.65 -7.21 -2.93
N SER A 33 9.46 -6.15 -2.99
CA SER A 33 9.91 -5.58 -4.27
C SER A 33 11.02 -6.40 -4.96
N LYS A 34 11.69 -7.26 -4.22
CA LYS A 34 12.86 -8.03 -4.70
C LYS A 34 12.66 -9.54 -4.65
N ALA A 35 11.47 -9.99 -4.28
CA ALA A 35 11.21 -11.42 -4.12
C ALA A 35 11.15 -12.13 -5.48
N ASP A 36 11.83 -13.25 -5.60
CA ASP A 36 11.69 -14.18 -6.70
C ASP A 36 10.56 -15.19 -6.44
N ASP A 37 10.19 -15.34 -5.17
CA ASP A 37 9.15 -16.25 -4.72
C ASP A 37 8.26 -15.55 -3.68
N TYR A 38 6.97 -15.56 -3.90
CA TYR A 38 5.97 -14.92 -3.04
C TYR A 38 5.24 -15.89 -2.11
N ALA A 39 5.59 -17.16 -2.12
CA ALA A 39 5.01 -18.14 -1.19
C ALA A 39 5.15 -17.74 0.28
N PRO A 40 6.28 -17.17 0.74
CA PRO A 40 6.41 -16.70 2.11
C PRO A 40 5.38 -15.61 2.49
N PHE A 41 5.04 -14.73 1.55
CA PHE A 41 4.04 -13.68 1.78
C PHE A 41 2.62 -14.26 1.86
N ASN A 42 2.29 -15.21 1.01
CA ASN A 42 1.01 -15.94 1.07
C ASN A 42 0.86 -16.69 2.39
N ALA A 43 1.91 -17.35 2.83
CA ALA A 43 1.91 -18.13 4.08
C ALA A 43 1.62 -17.28 5.32
N VAL A 44 1.99 -15.98 5.29
CA VAL A 44 1.80 -15.08 6.42
C VAL A 44 0.67 -14.07 6.18
N TRP A 45 -0.23 -14.32 5.25
CA TRP A 45 -1.29 -13.36 4.91
C TRP A 45 -2.18 -13.03 6.11
N ASP A 46 -2.64 -14.03 6.86
CA ASP A 46 -3.51 -13.87 8.03
C ASP A 46 -2.82 -14.09 9.37
N THR A 47 -1.66 -14.67 9.39
CA THR A 47 -0.96 -15.08 10.62
C THR A 47 0.54 -14.79 10.54
N PRO A 48 1.23 -14.51 11.66
CA PRO A 48 0.71 -14.33 13.03
C PRO A 48 0.10 -12.95 13.24
N ALA A 49 -0.70 -12.78 14.29
CA ALA A 49 -1.24 -11.49 14.75
C ALA A 49 -1.97 -10.67 13.67
N GLY A 50 -2.80 -11.33 12.84
CA GLY A 50 -3.48 -10.69 11.71
C GLY A 50 -2.67 -10.70 10.41
N GLY A 51 -1.41 -11.09 10.47
CA GLY A 51 -0.54 -11.30 9.33
C GLY A 51 -0.23 -10.05 8.52
N LEU A 52 0.13 -10.27 7.28
CA LEU A 52 0.43 -9.22 6.30
C LEU A 52 -0.79 -8.32 6.06
N HIS A 53 -1.97 -8.90 5.96
CA HIS A 53 -3.24 -8.17 5.83
C HIS A 53 -3.45 -7.20 7.00
N GLY A 54 -3.34 -7.68 8.23
CA GLY A 54 -3.52 -6.85 9.42
C GLY A 54 -2.51 -5.70 9.52
N TYR A 55 -1.26 -5.98 9.17
CA TYR A 55 -0.22 -4.96 9.11
C TYR A 55 -0.57 -3.85 8.11
N LEU A 56 -0.95 -4.24 6.88
CA LEU A 56 -1.30 -3.27 5.84
C LEU A 56 -2.47 -2.38 6.27
N VAL A 57 -3.52 -2.96 6.84
CA VAL A 57 -4.68 -2.21 7.34
C VAL A 57 -4.26 -1.23 8.43
N ARG A 58 -3.50 -1.67 9.44
CA ARG A 58 -3.06 -0.80 10.55
C ARG A 58 -2.25 0.39 10.03
N PHE A 59 -1.34 0.17 9.10
CA PHE A 59 -0.49 1.23 8.56
C PHE A 59 -1.27 2.20 7.67
N LEU A 60 -2.21 1.70 6.88
CA LEU A 60 -3.08 2.55 6.05
C LEU A 60 -4.03 3.40 6.91
N GLU A 61 -4.50 2.88 8.03
CA GLU A 61 -5.36 3.61 8.98
C GLU A 61 -4.58 4.54 9.91
N SER A 62 -3.25 4.42 9.93
CA SER A 62 -2.39 5.30 10.72
C SER A 62 -2.51 6.75 10.25
N GLU A 63 -2.38 7.68 11.17
CA GLU A 63 -2.29 9.11 10.84
C GLU A 63 -0.87 9.51 10.40
N ASP A 64 0.09 8.60 10.46
CA ASP A 64 1.47 8.83 10.06
C ASP A 64 1.63 8.63 8.56
N THR A 65 1.98 9.70 7.85
CA THR A 65 2.15 9.72 6.39
C THR A 65 3.24 8.73 5.94
N THR A 66 4.29 8.58 6.72
CA THR A 66 5.38 7.64 6.42
C THR A 66 4.87 6.20 6.44
N PHE A 67 4.06 5.85 7.44
CA PHE A 67 3.47 4.51 7.56
C PHE A 67 2.48 4.25 6.44
N GLN A 68 1.65 5.22 6.10
CA GLN A 68 0.72 5.12 4.98
C GLN A 68 1.47 4.88 3.67
N HIS A 69 2.55 5.63 3.43
CA HIS A 69 3.37 5.49 2.23
C HIS A 69 3.99 4.09 2.13
N ILE A 70 4.57 3.59 3.20
CA ILE A 70 5.17 2.25 3.24
C ILE A 70 4.12 1.18 2.91
N ALA A 71 2.93 1.27 3.49
CA ALA A 71 1.85 0.31 3.28
C ALA A 71 1.34 0.32 1.84
N VAL A 72 1.08 1.51 1.28
CA VAL A 72 0.60 1.66 -0.11
C VAL A 72 1.65 1.14 -1.09
N TRP A 73 2.91 1.48 -0.88
CA TRP A 73 4.00 1.02 -1.72
C TRP A 73 4.15 -0.51 -1.67
N THR A 74 4.12 -1.09 -0.46
CA THR A 74 4.17 -2.55 -0.28
C THR A 74 3.01 -3.23 -0.99
N LEU A 75 1.80 -2.70 -0.84
CA LEU A 75 0.60 -3.26 -1.48
C LEU A 75 0.74 -3.30 -3.01
N ILE A 76 1.29 -2.23 -3.60
CA ILE A 76 1.57 -2.19 -5.05
C ILE A 76 2.57 -3.27 -5.45
N GLN A 77 3.66 -3.43 -4.70
CA GLN A 77 4.66 -4.45 -4.99
C GLN A 77 4.04 -5.86 -5.00
N LEU A 78 3.13 -6.13 -4.06
CA LEU A 78 2.43 -7.40 -4.00
C LEU A 78 1.46 -7.59 -5.18
N LEU A 79 0.75 -6.54 -5.59
CA LEU A 79 -0.16 -6.58 -6.74
C LEU A 79 0.59 -6.73 -8.07
N GLU A 80 1.69 -6.00 -8.22
CA GLU A 80 2.50 -6.04 -9.46
C GLU A 80 3.43 -7.26 -9.52
N SER A 81 3.47 -8.08 -8.48
CA SER A 81 4.29 -9.29 -8.42
C SER A 81 3.91 -10.34 -9.47
N GLY A 82 2.70 -10.28 -10.00
CA GLY A 82 2.15 -11.32 -10.86
C GLY A 82 1.76 -12.59 -10.12
N ASN A 83 1.81 -12.58 -8.79
CA ASN A 83 1.39 -13.72 -7.98
C ASN A 83 -0.13 -13.70 -7.81
N HIS A 84 -0.79 -14.61 -8.49
CA HIS A 84 -2.25 -14.67 -8.55
C HIS A 84 -2.91 -14.93 -7.19
N GLU A 85 -2.25 -15.68 -6.33
CA GLU A 85 -2.76 -15.98 -4.98
C GLU A 85 -2.76 -14.73 -4.09
N LEU A 86 -1.68 -13.94 -4.11
CA LEU A 86 -1.62 -12.65 -3.38
C LEU A 86 -2.66 -11.66 -3.92
N GLU A 87 -2.77 -11.57 -5.22
CA GLU A 87 -3.78 -10.72 -5.85
C GLU A 87 -5.18 -11.12 -5.41
N GLN A 88 -5.49 -12.41 -5.39
CA GLN A 88 -6.78 -12.92 -4.94
C GLN A 88 -7.03 -12.60 -3.46
N HIS A 89 -6.03 -12.76 -2.60
CA HIS A 89 -6.11 -12.37 -1.19
C HIS A 89 -6.48 -10.90 -1.02
N ILE A 90 -5.86 -10.02 -1.82
CA ILE A 90 -6.12 -8.59 -1.78
C ILE A 90 -7.55 -8.30 -2.25
N ARG A 91 -7.98 -8.90 -3.35
CA ARG A 91 -9.35 -8.74 -3.89
C ARG A 91 -10.43 -9.25 -2.92
N ASP A 92 -10.13 -10.31 -2.19
CA ASP A 92 -11.05 -10.90 -1.20
C ASP A 92 -11.04 -10.17 0.15
N SER A 93 -10.33 -9.05 0.25
CA SER A 93 -10.21 -8.25 1.47
C SER A 93 -10.94 -6.90 1.32
N PRO A 94 -12.29 -6.87 1.42
CA PRO A 94 -13.06 -5.65 1.21
C PRO A 94 -12.69 -4.53 2.18
N HIS A 95 -12.35 -4.86 3.41
CA HIS A 95 -11.92 -3.89 4.41
C HIS A 95 -10.61 -3.19 3.99
N LEU A 96 -9.64 -3.95 3.49
CA LEU A 96 -8.38 -3.39 2.98
C LEU A 96 -8.64 -2.42 1.82
N LEU A 97 -9.51 -2.80 0.89
CA LEU A 97 -9.87 -1.96 -0.26
C LEU A 97 -10.61 -0.69 0.17
N ASP A 98 -11.50 -0.79 1.16
CA ASP A 98 -12.20 0.37 1.70
C ASP A 98 -11.24 1.36 2.37
N VAL A 99 -10.25 0.86 3.11
CA VAL A 99 -9.25 1.70 3.76
C VAL A 99 -8.39 2.44 2.72
N VAL A 100 -8.02 1.77 1.63
CA VAL A 100 -7.30 2.41 0.50
C VAL A 100 -8.15 3.53 -0.11
N ARG A 101 -9.43 3.30 -0.37
CA ARG A 101 -10.35 4.31 -0.91
C ARG A 101 -10.53 5.50 0.05
N GLN A 102 -10.67 5.24 1.34
CA GLN A 102 -10.78 6.29 2.35
C GLN A 102 -9.52 7.14 2.41
N LEU A 103 -8.36 6.52 2.34
CA LEU A 103 -7.08 7.22 2.30
C LEU A 103 -6.98 8.12 1.06
N GLN A 104 -7.34 7.61 -0.09
CA GLN A 104 -7.36 8.36 -1.34
C GLN A 104 -8.31 9.56 -1.26
N SER A 105 -9.51 9.37 -0.71
CA SER A 105 -10.50 10.45 -0.54
C SER A 105 -10.01 11.56 0.40
N ARG A 106 -9.38 11.18 1.51
CA ARG A 106 -8.81 12.14 2.47
C ARG A 106 -7.71 12.98 1.84
N ILE A 107 -6.82 12.35 1.10
CA ILE A 107 -5.70 13.03 0.46
C ILE A 107 -6.20 13.91 -0.70
N GLY A 108 -7.16 13.43 -1.49
CA GLY A 108 -7.79 14.21 -2.56
C GLY A 108 -8.48 15.48 -2.05
N ALA A 109 -9.15 15.41 -0.92
CA ALA A 109 -9.76 16.57 -0.27
C ALA A 109 -8.70 17.58 0.19
N PHE A 110 -7.60 17.10 0.74
CA PHE A 110 -6.48 17.92 1.20
C PHE A 110 -5.81 18.65 0.03
N GLU A 111 -5.61 17.98 -1.10
CA GLU A 111 -5.05 18.61 -2.31
C GLU A 111 -5.96 19.70 -2.86
N SER A 112 -7.28 19.48 -2.87
CA SER A 112 -8.25 20.46 -3.37
C SER A 112 -8.27 21.74 -2.52
N GLU A 113 -8.09 21.62 -1.22
CA GLU A 113 -8.00 22.79 -0.33
C GLU A 113 -6.70 23.58 -0.52
N HIS A 114 -5.60 22.90 -0.82
CA HIS A 114 -4.31 23.55 -1.04
C HIS A 114 -4.16 24.16 -2.42
N GLU A 115 -4.80 23.62 -3.45
CA GLU A 115 -4.80 24.21 -4.80
C GLU A 115 -5.55 25.55 -4.85
N GLN A 116 -6.58 25.72 -4.01
CA GLN A 116 -7.31 26.99 -3.93
C GLN A 116 -6.55 28.09 -3.20
N ALA A 117 -5.61 27.73 -2.34
CA ALA A 117 -4.81 28.69 -1.57
C ALA A 117 -3.55 29.15 -2.30
N ASP A 118 -3.12 28.47 -3.36
CA ASP A 118 -1.81 28.67 -3.99
C ASP A 118 -1.89 29.34 -5.37
N THR A 119 -3.00 30.03 -5.69
CA THR A 119 -3.15 30.72 -6.97
C THR A 119 -2.40 32.06 -7.05
N SER A 120 -1.68 32.47 -6.01
CA SER A 120 -1.05 33.79 -5.96
C SER A 120 0.48 33.81 -6.07
N THR A 121 1.12 32.65 -6.19
CA THR A 121 2.57 32.60 -6.39
C THR A 121 2.93 31.57 -7.45
N ALA A 122 2.97 32.04 -8.70
CA ALA A 122 3.67 31.36 -9.77
C ALA A 122 5.17 31.47 -9.52
N ALA A 123 5.66 30.93 -8.43
CA ALA A 123 7.07 31.04 -8.09
C ALA A 123 7.73 29.71 -8.32
N ASP A 124 8.65 29.73 -9.25
CA ASP A 124 9.88 28.97 -9.27
C ASP A 124 9.77 27.55 -8.70
N THR A 125 9.35 26.63 -9.55
CA THR A 125 9.32 25.20 -9.26
C THR A 125 10.60 24.52 -9.73
N SER A 126 11.73 24.98 -9.27
CA SER A 126 13.01 24.28 -9.49
C SER A 126 13.33 23.29 -8.37
N GLY A 127 12.33 22.66 -7.82
CA GLY A 127 12.47 21.59 -6.87
C GLY A 127 11.21 20.76 -6.92
N GLN A 128 11.29 19.60 -7.53
CA GLN A 128 10.24 18.59 -7.44
C GLN A 128 10.21 18.02 -6.03
N ASP A 129 9.74 18.83 -5.09
CA ASP A 129 9.40 18.35 -3.78
C ASP A 129 7.99 17.74 -3.90
N VAL A 130 7.96 16.48 -4.32
CA VAL A 130 6.71 15.73 -4.35
C VAL A 130 6.36 15.47 -2.89
N SER A 131 5.32 16.14 -2.41
CA SER A 131 4.88 15.90 -1.03
C SER A 131 4.51 14.43 -0.86
N PRO A 132 4.80 13.84 0.32
CA PRO A 132 4.44 12.45 0.59
C PRO A 132 2.97 12.14 0.30
N GLU A 133 2.09 13.10 0.55
CA GLU A 133 0.65 12.96 0.30
C GLU A 133 0.35 12.76 -1.19
N ARG A 134 1.01 13.50 -2.06
CA ARG A 134 0.84 13.35 -3.52
C ARG A 134 1.32 11.98 -4.00
N GLU A 135 2.42 11.51 -3.45
CA GLU A 135 2.95 10.20 -3.78
C GLU A 135 1.97 9.10 -3.33
N ILE A 136 1.45 9.20 -2.10
CA ILE A 136 0.44 8.27 -1.59
C ILE A 136 -0.82 8.28 -2.48
N ALA A 137 -1.29 9.45 -2.89
CA ALA A 137 -2.44 9.58 -3.77
C ALA A 137 -2.21 8.92 -5.13
N ALA A 138 -1.04 9.14 -5.72
CA ALA A 138 -0.67 8.52 -6.99
C ALA A 138 -0.59 7.00 -6.88
N LEU A 139 0.02 6.49 -5.82
CA LEU A 139 0.14 5.06 -5.54
C LEU A 139 -1.23 4.42 -5.26
N SER A 140 -2.08 5.09 -4.50
CA SER A 140 -3.44 4.62 -4.21
C SER A 140 -4.29 4.52 -5.49
N ARG A 141 -4.14 5.50 -6.38
CA ARG A 141 -4.79 5.47 -7.70
C ARG A 141 -4.28 4.30 -8.53
N ARG A 142 -2.99 4.03 -8.48
CA ARG A 142 -2.40 2.88 -9.18
C ARG A 142 -2.97 1.54 -8.69
N ILE A 143 -3.20 1.42 -7.38
CA ILE A 143 -3.85 0.24 -6.81
C ILE A 143 -5.24 0.03 -7.40
N GLU A 144 -6.03 1.09 -7.48
CA GLU A 144 -7.38 1.02 -8.06
C GLU A 144 -7.33 0.64 -9.55
N GLU A 145 -6.42 1.21 -10.32
CA GLU A 145 -6.23 0.87 -11.72
C GLU A 145 -5.94 -0.62 -11.89
N ILE A 146 -4.99 -1.17 -11.14
CA ILE A 146 -4.64 -2.58 -11.21
C ILE A 146 -5.84 -3.48 -10.88
N LEU A 147 -6.60 -3.11 -9.84
CA LEU A 147 -7.72 -3.93 -9.36
C LEU A 147 -8.95 -3.86 -10.27
N PHE A 148 -9.17 -2.72 -10.93
CA PHE A 148 -10.36 -2.50 -11.76
C PHE A 148 -10.12 -2.77 -13.25
N GLU A 149 -8.92 -2.58 -13.77
CA GLU A 149 -8.60 -2.88 -15.17
C GLU A 149 -8.74 -4.37 -15.50
N GLU A 150 -8.46 -5.25 -14.56
CA GLU A 150 -8.62 -6.69 -14.76
C GLU A 150 -10.07 -7.16 -14.63
N SER A 151 -10.95 -6.34 -14.07
CA SER A 151 -12.38 -6.69 -13.96
C SER A 151 -13.14 -6.50 -15.27
N ASP A 152 -12.60 -5.74 -16.22
CA ASP A 152 -13.28 -5.46 -17.49
C ASP A 152 -12.98 -6.49 -18.58
N ASP A 153 -12.04 -7.38 -18.35
CA ASP A 153 -11.64 -8.41 -19.33
C ASP A 153 -12.53 -9.66 -19.31
N GLY A 154 -13.51 -9.70 -18.41
CA GLY A 154 -14.40 -10.85 -18.25
C GLY A 154 -15.76 -10.75 -18.94
N THR A 155 -16.11 -9.61 -19.55
CA THR A 155 -17.46 -9.39 -20.08
C THR A 155 -17.55 -9.20 -21.59
N SER A 156 -16.46 -9.34 -22.34
CA SER A 156 -16.50 -9.13 -23.79
C SER A 156 -16.84 -10.39 -24.59
N ASP A 157 -17.23 -11.48 -23.96
CA ASP A 157 -17.61 -12.70 -24.65
C ASP A 157 -19.05 -13.07 -24.37
N ALA A 158 -19.97 -12.25 -24.86
CA ALA A 158 -21.37 -12.57 -24.91
C ALA A 158 -21.65 -13.26 -26.26
N LYS A 159 -21.22 -14.52 -26.37
CA LYS A 159 -21.69 -15.41 -27.43
C LYS A 159 -21.29 -16.83 -27.20
#